data_5dc021df6fed8bba6169d047e8998108
#
_entry.id   5dc021df6fed8bba6169d047e8998108
#
_cell.length_a   1.000
_cell.length_b   1.000
_cell.length_c   1.000
_cell.angle_alpha   90.00
_cell.angle_beta   90.00
_cell.angle_gamma   90.00
#
_symmetry.space_group_name_H-M   'P 1'
#
loop_
_entity.id
_entity.type
_entity.pdbx_description
1 polymer ?
#
loop_
_entity_poly.entity_id
_entity_poly.type
_entity_poly.pdbx_seq_one_letter_code
_entity_poly.pdbx_strand_id
1 'polypeptide(L)'
;GKDEWAVFQENFDLIHENFFRKLKERYPSLTPSDLKLCALLRLNYSSKEIAKMLNLSIRGVEAARYRLRKKLALDGKDDLVTFMINFK
;
A
#
# COMPACT_ATOMS: atom_id res chain seq x y z
N GLY A 1 -11.59 -16.08 13.13
CA GLY A 1 -10.69 -15.57 13.99
C GLY A 1 -10.52 -14.07 13.96
N LYS A 2 -9.57 -13.67 14.73
CA LYS A 2 -9.17 -12.29 14.79
C LYS A 2 -8.83 -11.78 13.41
N ASP A 3 -9.05 -10.52 13.23
CA ASP A 3 -8.70 -9.89 11.97
C ASP A 3 -7.18 -9.97 11.78
N GLU A 4 -6.75 -10.87 10.92
CA GLU A 4 -5.34 -11.08 10.63
C GLU A 4 -4.69 -9.82 10.04
N TRP A 5 -5.46 -9.04 9.32
CA TRP A 5 -4.94 -7.79 8.75
C TRP A 5 -4.63 -6.77 9.84
N ALA A 6 -5.47 -6.68 10.87
CA ALA A 6 -5.22 -5.77 11.99
C ALA A 6 -3.92 -6.12 12.71
N VAL A 7 -3.67 -7.42 12.91
CA VAL A 7 -2.44 -7.89 13.54
C VAL A 7 -1.23 -7.56 12.66
N PHE A 8 -1.36 -7.80 11.36
CA PHE A 8 -0.31 -7.46 10.40
C PHE A 8 0.02 -5.97 10.46
N GLN A 9 -1.03 -5.13 10.49
CA GLN A 9 -0.86 -3.69 10.51
C GLN A 9 -0.10 -3.22 11.75
N GLU A 10 -0.46 -3.74 12.93
CA GLU A 10 0.23 -3.42 14.16
C GLU A 10 1.71 -3.79 14.10
N ASN A 11 1.98 -5.01 13.66
CA ASN A 11 3.36 -5.48 13.56
C ASN A 11 4.15 -4.70 12.53
N PHE A 12 3.52 -4.38 11.41
CA PHE A 12 4.13 -3.61 10.35
C PHE A 12 4.55 -2.22 10.86
N ASP A 13 3.65 -1.57 11.60
CA ASP A 13 3.93 -0.23 12.13
C ASP A 13 5.08 -0.23 13.14
N LEU A 14 5.20 -1.29 13.93
CA LEU A 14 6.31 -1.40 14.88
C LEU A 14 7.66 -1.48 14.15
N ILE A 15 7.70 -2.17 13.03
CA ILE A 15 8.93 -2.36 12.27
C ILE A 15 9.20 -1.18 11.35
N HIS A 16 8.16 -0.60 10.77
CA HIS A 16 8.26 0.43 9.73
C HIS A 16 7.93 1.83 10.24
N GLU A 17 8.23 2.12 11.50
CA GLU A 17 8.15 3.47 12.07
C GLU A 17 6.80 4.15 11.91
N ASN A 18 5.73 3.41 12.23
CA ASN A 18 4.35 3.94 12.15
C ASN A 18 3.94 4.32 10.73
N PHE A 19 4.34 3.52 9.76
CA PHE A 19 4.09 3.77 8.36
C PHE A 19 2.62 4.06 8.05
N PHE A 20 1.70 3.21 8.53
CA PHE A 20 0.27 3.39 8.24
C PHE A 20 -0.26 4.68 8.83
N ARG A 21 0.12 4.99 10.07
CA ARG A 21 -0.37 6.19 10.73
C ARG A 21 0.09 7.45 9.99
N LYS A 22 1.38 7.50 9.67
CA LYS A 22 1.94 8.66 8.97
C LYS A 22 1.34 8.83 7.57
N LEU A 23 1.16 7.71 6.88
CA LEU A 23 0.60 7.72 5.55
C LEU A 23 -0.84 8.23 5.58
N LYS A 24 -1.63 7.75 6.54
CA LYS A 24 -3.02 8.17 6.69
C LYS A 24 -3.13 9.64 7.07
N GLU A 25 -2.23 10.11 7.93
CA GLU A 25 -2.21 11.53 8.30
C GLU A 25 -1.91 12.42 7.11
N ARG A 26 -0.98 12.00 6.27
CA ARG A 26 -0.57 12.78 5.11
C ARG A 26 -1.59 12.71 3.98
N TYR A 27 -2.25 11.56 3.84
CA TYR A 27 -3.20 11.30 2.76
C TYR A 27 -4.48 10.74 3.36
N PRO A 28 -5.31 11.60 3.97
CA PRO A 28 -6.51 11.11 4.68
C PRO A 28 -7.53 10.41 3.80
N SER A 29 -7.45 10.61 2.48
CA SER A 29 -8.38 9.96 1.55
C SER A 29 -8.08 8.49 1.29
N LEU A 30 -6.93 7.99 1.77
CA LEU A 30 -6.59 6.59 1.56
C LEU A 30 -7.52 5.68 2.35
N THR A 31 -8.07 4.69 1.65
CA THR A 31 -8.97 3.70 2.25
C THR A 31 -8.16 2.56 2.87
N PRO A 32 -8.78 1.69 3.69
CA PRO A 32 -8.08 0.51 4.19
C PRO A 32 -7.49 -0.36 3.07
N SER A 33 -8.20 -0.48 1.94
CA SER A 33 -7.69 -1.21 0.78
C SER A 33 -6.45 -0.54 0.18
N ASP A 34 -6.47 0.79 0.11
CA ASP A 34 -5.30 1.55 -0.36
C ASP A 34 -4.11 1.30 0.54
N LEU A 35 -4.33 1.29 1.86
CA LEU A 35 -3.24 1.09 2.82
C LEU A 35 -2.64 -0.31 2.71
N LYS A 36 -3.46 -1.33 2.48
CA LYS A 36 -2.97 -2.68 2.23
C LYS A 36 -2.04 -2.71 1.03
N LEU A 37 -2.47 -2.08 -0.06
CA LEU A 37 -1.67 -2.01 -1.28
C LEU A 37 -0.35 -1.28 -1.01
N CYS A 38 -0.40 -0.17 -0.29
CA CYS A 38 0.80 0.59 0.05
C CYS A 38 1.82 -0.27 0.81
N ALA A 39 1.36 -1.04 1.78
CA ALA A 39 2.24 -1.90 2.57
C ALA A 39 2.90 -2.97 1.70
N LEU A 40 2.13 -3.61 0.83
CA LEU A 40 2.66 -4.66 -0.03
C LEU A 40 3.65 -4.09 -1.06
N LEU A 41 3.41 -2.88 -1.54
CA LEU A 41 4.34 -2.19 -2.42
C LEU A 41 5.63 -1.84 -1.69
N ARG A 42 5.52 -1.39 -0.43
CA ARG A 42 6.69 -1.09 0.39
C ARG A 42 7.55 -2.33 0.61
N LEU A 43 6.91 -3.50 0.70
CA LEU A 43 7.61 -4.78 0.84
C LEU A 43 8.12 -5.31 -0.51
N ASN A 44 7.92 -4.54 -1.57
CA ASN A 44 8.42 -4.83 -2.91
C ASN A 44 7.80 -6.08 -3.56
N TYR A 45 6.55 -6.39 -3.22
CA TYR A 45 5.84 -7.45 -3.91
C TYR A 45 5.43 -6.99 -5.32
N SER A 46 5.50 -7.90 -6.27
CA SER A 46 5.07 -7.63 -7.64
C SER A 46 3.54 -7.56 -7.73
N SER A 47 3.02 -6.98 -8.81
CA SER A 47 1.59 -6.96 -9.05
C SER A 47 0.98 -8.36 -9.08
N LYS A 48 1.71 -9.32 -9.63
CA LYS A 48 1.26 -10.70 -9.68
C LYS A 48 1.14 -11.30 -8.27
N GLU A 49 2.13 -11.04 -7.43
CA GLU A 49 2.11 -11.51 -6.05
C GLU A 49 1.00 -10.84 -5.25
N ILE A 50 0.85 -9.52 -5.41
CA ILE A 50 -0.19 -8.76 -4.74
C ILE A 50 -1.57 -9.27 -5.14
N ALA A 51 -1.76 -9.57 -6.42
CA ALA A 51 -3.02 -10.10 -6.91
C ALA A 51 -3.43 -11.36 -6.17
N LYS A 52 -2.48 -12.26 -5.95
CA LYS A 52 -2.74 -13.48 -5.19
C LYS A 52 -3.05 -13.19 -3.74
N MET A 53 -2.29 -12.28 -3.12
CA MET A 53 -2.45 -11.96 -1.70
C MET A 53 -3.77 -11.27 -1.40
N LEU A 54 -4.24 -10.43 -2.32
CA LEU A 54 -5.48 -9.68 -2.13
C LEU A 54 -6.68 -10.31 -2.83
N ASN A 55 -6.48 -11.47 -3.46
CA ASN A 55 -7.53 -12.17 -4.19
C ASN A 55 -8.14 -11.30 -5.29
N LEU A 56 -7.26 -10.69 -6.06
CA LEU A 56 -7.63 -9.84 -7.20
C LEU A 56 -6.99 -10.36 -8.46
N SER A 57 -7.48 -9.88 -9.62
CA SER A 57 -6.80 -10.13 -10.88
C SER A 57 -5.59 -9.20 -10.97
N ILE A 58 -4.63 -9.55 -11.83
CA ILE A 58 -3.49 -8.68 -12.08
C ILE A 58 -3.97 -7.33 -12.62
N ARG A 59 -4.96 -7.35 -13.51
CA ARG A 59 -5.55 -6.12 -14.05
C ARG A 59 -6.17 -5.28 -12.92
N GLY A 60 -6.82 -5.92 -11.97
CA GLY A 60 -7.39 -5.23 -10.81
C GLY A 60 -6.32 -4.54 -9.98
N VAL A 61 -5.19 -5.20 -9.78
CA VAL A 61 -4.08 -4.59 -9.05
C VAL A 61 -3.51 -3.40 -9.83
N GLU A 62 -3.35 -3.55 -11.15
CA GLU A 62 -2.84 -2.45 -11.97
C GLU A 62 -3.76 -1.24 -11.90
N ALA A 63 -5.08 -1.47 -11.94
CA ALA A 63 -6.06 -0.39 -11.82
C ALA A 63 -5.97 0.28 -10.44
N ALA A 64 -5.81 -0.52 -9.39
CA ALA A 64 -5.67 -0.01 -8.03
C ALA A 64 -4.40 0.84 -7.89
N ARG A 65 -3.29 0.40 -8.49
CA ARG A 65 -2.04 1.16 -8.49
C ARG A 65 -2.23 2.50 -9.21
N TYR A 66 -2.94 2.50 -10.31
CA TYR A 66 -3.19 3.73 -11.07
C TYR A 66 -3.98 4.74 -10.20
N ARG A 67 -5.04 4.27 -9.54
CA ARG A 67 -5.84 5.13 -8.67
C ARG A 67 -5.03 5.64 -7.48
N LEU A 68 -4.19 4.77 -6.92
CA LEU A 68 -3.34 5.14 -5.78
C LEU A 68 -2.37 6.25 -6.17
N ARG A 69 -1.75 6.14 -7.35
CA ARG A 69 -0.85 7.18 -7.84
C ARG A 69 -1.55 8.54 -7.88
N LYS A 70 -2.80 8.56 -8.30
CA LYS A 70 -3.58 9.80 -8.35
C LYS A 70 -3.86 10.35 -6.95
N LYS A 71 -4.22 9.48 -6.02
CA LYS A 71 -4.48 9.91 -4.63
C LYS A 71 -3.23 10.48 -3.98
N LEU A 72 -2.06 9.97 -4.33
CA LEU A 72 -0.79 10.45 -3.80
C LEU A 72 -0.22 11.62 -4.60
N ALA A 73 -0.89 12.04 -5.65
CA ALA A 73 -0.47 13.13 -6.53
C ALA A 73 0.91 12.90 -7.14
N LEU A 74 1.21 11.65 -7.48
CA LEU A 74 2.47 11.31 -8.13
C LEU A 74 2.33 11.51 -9.64
N ASP A 75 3.38 12.04 -10.27
CA ASP A 75 3.37 12.18 -11.71
C ASP A 75 3.87 10.89 -12.37
N GLY A 76 3.87 10.86 -13.72
CA GLY A 76 4.20 9.65 -14.45
C GLY A 76 5.63 9.17 -14.30
N LYS A 77 6.52 10.02 -13.80
CA LYS A 77 7.93 9.69 -13.63
C LYS A 77 8.21 9.05 -12.28
N ASP A 78 7.35 9.30 -11.30
CA ASP A 78 7.57 8.79 -9.95
C ASP A 78 7.21 7.31 -9.89
N ASP A 79 8.13 6.51 -9.37
CA ASP A 79 7.89 5.09 -9.18
C ASP A 79 7.17 4.86 -7.86
N LEU A 80 6.01 4.20 -7.93
CA LEU A 80 5.16 3.98 -6.77
C LEU A 80 5.85 3.14 -5.70
N VAL A 81 6.56 2.09 -6.10
CA VAL A 81 7.28 1.24 -5.14
C VAL A 81 8.37 2.03 -4.43
N THR A 82 9.14 2.80 -5.20
CA THR A 82 10.20 3.63 -4.63
C THR A 82 9.62 4.64 -3.65
N PHE A 83 8.48 5.24 -4.01
CA PHE A 83 7.79 6.18 -3.12
C PHE A 83 7.46 5.52 -1.79
N MET A 84 6.92 4.30 -1.84
CA MET A 84 6.53 3.58 -0.62
C MET A 84 7.72 3.16 0.22
N ILE A 85 8.80 2.72 -0.42
CA ILE A 85 10.01 2.30 0.30
C ILE A 85 10.66 3.50 1.00
N ASN A 86 10.63 4.66 0.37
CA ASN A 86 11.27 5.87 0.90
C ASN A 86 10.37 6.71 1.78
N PHE A 87 9.11 6.37 1.89
CA PHE A 87 8.17 7.16 2.68
C PHE A 87 8.52 7.11 4.17
N LYS A 88 8.59 8.29 4.78
CA LYS A 88 8.90 8.41 6.21
C LYS A 88 7.93 9.33 6.90
#